data_5c2d92c0bd6f04aa6c71262a9b0a3df8
#
_entry.id   5c2d92c0bd6f04aa6c71262a9b0a3df8
#
_cell.length_a   1.000
_cell.length_b   1.000
_cell.length_c   1.000
_cell.angle_alpha   90.00
_cell.angle_beta   90.00
_cell.angle_gamma   90.00
#
_symmetry.space_group_name_H-M   'P 1'
#
loop_
_entity.id
_entity.type
_entity.pdbx_description
1 polymer ?
#
loop_
_entity_poly.entity_id
_entity_poly.type
_entity_poly.pdbx_seq_one_letter_code
_entity_poly.pdbx_strand_id
1 'polypeptide(L)'
;MYHPLSLFVGWRYVRARSHKFFVSFITWTSLAGVCVGVAALIVILSVMNGFEGDLRQRLLALDADARVVASGSAESAGPPSAATWRRIEQRVRASPGVSGVAPFVQSQALAVRTPQMLPVLLRGIDPAAEPSVTRLGKVSTAGALGELKPGTDRVILGEVIAEELGLARGDKLTLLIPAVSAGGLPTPELHRFTVAGVFSVGLADSDATLVYGNIADVSALLPGGGLDQGLRVRYRNALDAPEISAALRARLPKGFEVIDWTQDNAAYFRAIRIEKTMMSLILLLIVAVAAFNIVAMLVMVVTDKRTDIAILRTFGASPARVLAIFLTQGLTIGWLGVALGVSLGLALAYHVNTVASFLERTFGFQIFNPSVYYITTIPSVVEWSNVAVIGCAALALTAAATVYPAVRAARVAPAEALRYE
;
A
#
# COMPACT_ATOMS: atom_id res chain seq x y z
N MET A 1 -39.35 -14.43 -34.47
CA MET A 1 -38.32 -14.21 -33.43
C MET A 1 -36.99 -14.81 -33.91
N TYR A 2 -36.14 -14.01 -34.49
CA TYR A 2 -34.81 -14.43 -34.97
C TYR A 2 -33.81 -14.33 -33.83
N HIS A 3 -33.76 -15.33 -32.96
CA HIS A 3 -32.59 -15.51 -32.11
C HIS A 3 -31.50 -16.18 -32.96
N PRO A 4 -30.25 -15.69 -32.99
CA PRO A 4 -29.19 -16.40 -33.71
C PRO A 4 -29.05 -17.81 -33.10
N LEU A 5 -29.19 -18.81 -33.95
CA LEU A 5 -29.23 -20.25 -33.57
C LEU A 5 -28.05 -20.62 -32.66
N SER A 6 -26.89 -19.98 -32.86
CA SER A 6 -25.66 -20.18 -32.07
C SER A 6 -25.81 -19.77 -30.59
N LEU A 7 -26.49 -18.67 -30.31
CA LEU A 7 -26.75 -18.22 -28.94
C LEU A 7 -27.74 -19.14 -28.23
N PHE A 8 -28.81 -19.56 -28.93
CA PHE A 8 -29.83 -20.45 -28.36
C PHE A 8 -29.25 -21.82 -28.03
N VAL A 9 -28.51 -22.43 -28.95
CA VAL A 9 -27.90 -23.76 -28.76
C VAL A 9 -26.76 -23.69 -27.73
N GLY A 10 -25.91 -22.64 -27.77
CA GLY A 10 -24.83 -22.43 -26.81
C GLY A 10 -25.34 -22.31 -25.37
N TRP A 11 -26.39 -21.48 -25.16
CA TRP A 11 -27.03 -21.35 -23.86
C TRP A 11 -27.70 -22.63 -23.37
N ARG A 12 -28.36 -23.35 -24.29
CA ARG A 12 -28.97 -24.63 -23.97
C ARG A 12 -27.93 -25.69 -23.57
N TYR A 13 -26.75 -25.66 -24.16
CA TYR A 13 -25.66 -26.58 -23.77
C TYR A 13 -25.10 -26.25 -22.35
N VAL A 14 -25.06 -24.99 -21.95
CA VAL A 14 -24.72 -24.63 -20.59
C VAL A 14 -25.76 -25.09 -19.57
N ARG A 15 -27.07 -25.06 -19.96
CA ARG A 15 -28.19 -25.41 -19.08
C ARG A 15 -28.57 -26.90 -19.12
N ALA A 16 -28.19 -27.63 -20.19
CA ALA A 16 -28.51 -29.04 -20.34
C ALA A 16 -27.79 -29.88 -19.28
N ARG A 17 -28.56 -30.56 -18.42
CA ARG A 17 -28.01 -31.59 -17.53
C ARG A 17 -27.45 -32.70 -18.42
N SER A 18 -26.13 -32.75 -18.56
CA SER A 18 -25.46 -33.88 -19.15
C SER A 18 -25.75 -35.10 -18.27
N HIS A 19 -26.21 -36.23 -18.86
CA HIS A 19 -26.37 -37.48 -18.12
C HIS A 19 -25.04 -38.03 -17.58
N LYS A 20 -23.90 -37.45 -17.99
CA LYS A 20 -22.57 -37.78 -17.49
C LYS A 20 -22.18 -36.77 -16.38
N PHE A 21 -22.27 -37.24 -15.14
CA PHE A 21 -21.88 -36.52 -13.93
C PHE A 21 -20.51 -35.81 -14.05
N PHE A 22 -19.58 -36.44 -14.77
CA PHE A 22 -18.19 -35.96 -14.92
C PHE A 22 -18.09 -34.65 -15.70
N VAL A 23 -18.83 -34.45 -16.79
CA VAL A 23 -18.79 -33.19 -17.58
C VAL A 23 -19.38 -32.02 -16.77
N SER A 24 -20.45 -32.26 -16.03
CA SER A 24 -21.04 -31.27 -15.15
C SER A 24 -20.07 -30.89 -14.05
N PHE A 25 -19.38 -31.83 -13.43
CA PHE A 25 -18.39 -31.61 -12.37
C PHE A 25 -17.24 -30.73 -12.87
N ILE A 26 -16.63 -31.02 -14.03
CA ILE A 26 -15.53 -30.21 -14.58
C ILE A 26 -16.00 -28.80 -14.93
N THR A 27 -17.22 -28.63 -15.42
CA THR A 27 -17.79 -27.27 -15.68
C THR A 27 -17.89 -26.47 -14.42
N TRP A 28 -18.40 -27.03 -13.32
CA TRP A 28 -18.48 -26.37 -12.02
C TRP A 28 -17.10 -26.07 -11.44
N THR A 29 -16.16 -26.99 -11.56
CA THR A 29 -14.77 -26.79 -11.10
C THR A 29 -14.09 -25.66 -11.87
N SER A 30 -14.29 -25.58 -13.20
CA SER A 30 -13.75 -24.48 -14.02
C SER A 30 -14.36 -23.15 -13.65
N LEU A 31 -15.68 -23.09 -13.48
CA LEU A 31 -16.39 -21.87 -13.04
C LEU A 31 -15.91 -21.42 -11.65
N ALA A 32 -15.83 -22.36 -10.70
CA ALA A 32 -15.36 -22.09 -9.34
C ALA A 32 -13.89 -21.60 -9.33
N GLY A 33 -13.03 -22.22 -10.15
CA GLY A 33 -11.63 -21.82 -10.28
C GLY A 33 -11.47 -20.36 -10.74
N VAL A 34 -12.22 -19.95 -11.79
CA VAL A 34 -12.21 -18.56 -12.25
C VAL A 34 -12.79 -17.63 -11.17
N CYS A 35 -13.91 -18.01 -10.56
CA CYS A 35 -14.57 -17.22 -9.50
C CYS A 35 -13.62 -16.98 -8.32
N VAL A 36 -13.00 -18.05 -7.79
CA VAL A 36 -12.07 -17.94 -6.65
C VAL A 36 -10.81 -17.14 -7.03
N GLY A 37 -10.25 -17.38 -8.22
CA GLY A 37 -9.07 -16.65 -8.68
C GLY A 37 -9.32 -15.13 -8.79
N VAL A 38 -10.44 -14.73 -9.39
CA VAL A 38 -10.83 -13.31 -9.51
C VAL A 38 -11.16 -12.71 -8.14
N ALA A 39 -11.89 -13.44 -7.29
CA ALA A 39 -12.22 -12.99 -5.95
C ALA A 39 -10.96 -12.79 -5.09
N ALA A 40 -10.02 -13.73 -5.12
CA ALA A 40 -8.74 -13.61 -4.40
C ALA A 40 -7.93 -12.40 -4.86
N LEU A 41 -7.85 -12.14 -6.18
CA LEU A 41 -7.19 -10.94 -6.73
C LEU A 41 -7.78 -9.66 -6.17
N ILE A 42 -9.11 -9.53 -6.18
CA ILE A 42 -9.80 -8.33 -5.68
C ILE A 42 -9.54 -8.14 -4.18
N VAL A 43 -9.66 -9.20 -3.39
CA VAL A 43 -9.47 -9.13 -1.92
C VAL A 43 -8.03 -8.72 -1.59
N ILE A 44 -7.04 -9.41 -2.18
CA ILE A 44 -5.62 -9.14 -1.87
C ILE A 44 -5.22 -7.73 -2.28
N LEU A 45 -5.60 -7.28 -3.48
CA LEU A 45 -5.27 -5.91 -3.90
C LEU A 45 -6.02 -4.85 -3.08
N SER A 46 -7.26 -5.12 -2.65
CA SER A 46 -8.01 -4.20 -1.78
C SER A 46 -7.37 -4.08 -0.39
N VAL A 47 -6.89 -5.18 0.19
CA VAL A 47 -6.16 -5.18 1.46
C VAL A 47 -4.82 -4.46 1.31
N MET A 48 -4.08 -4.72 0.23
CA MET A 48 -2.81 -4.02 -0.04
C MET A 48 -2.98 -2.52 -0.23
N ASN A 49 -4.03 -2.08 -0.92
CA ASN A 49 -4.36 -0.65 -1.06
C ASN A 49 -4.72 -0.03 0.29
N GLY A 50 -5.48 -0.75 1.12
CA GLY A 50 -5.83 -0.32 2.46
C GLY A 50 -4.59 -0.18 3.35
N PHE A 51 -3.71 -1.17 3.33
CA PHE A 51 -2.46 -1.15 4.08
C PHE A 51 -1.54 0.00 3.66
N GLU A 52 -1.35 0.21 2.34
CA GLU A 52 -0.58 1.35 1.83
C GLU A 52 -1.15 2.70 2.29
N GLY A 53 -2.49 2.81 2.27
CA GLY A 53 -3.19 4.02 2.73
C GLY A 53 -3.00 4.29 4.23
N ASP A 54 -3.16 3.26 5.07
CA ASP A 54 -2.99 3.35 6.53
C ASP A 54 -1.54 3.73 6.90
N LEU A 55 -0.60 3.05 6.27
CA LEU A 55 0.81 3.32 6.47
C LEU A 55 1.20 4.75 6.08
N ARG A 56 0.72 5.23 4.93
CA ARG A 56 0.91 6.62 4.51
C ARG A 56 0.35 7.59 5.54
N GLN A 57 -0.83 7.32 6.09
CA GLN A 57 -1.44 8.15 7.13
C GLN A 57 -0.59 8.21 8.40
N ARG A 58 0.00 7.09 8.80
CA ARG A 58 0.88 7.00 9.98
C ARG A 58 2.21 7.72 9.76
N LEU A 59 2.85 7.52 8.60
CA LEU A 59 4.07 8.25 8.22
C LEU A 59 3.84 9.76 8.26
N LEU A 60 2.74 10.24 7.68
CA LEU A 60 2.41 11.67 7.64
C LEU A 60 1.82 12.21 8.96
N ALA A 61 1.66 11.39 9.99
CA ALA A 61 1.21 11.86 11.29
C ALA A 61 2.29 12.65 12.05
N LEU A 62 3.55 12.20 11.95
CA LEU A 62 4.71 12.82 12.59
C LEU A 62 5.61 13.59 11.63
N ASP A 63 5.65 13.18 10.36
CA ASP A 63 6.45 13.87 9.36
C ASP A 63 5.61 14.87 8.56
N ALA A 64 6.25 15.97 8.18
CA ALA A 64 5.70 16.94 7.25
C ALA A 64 5.76 16.37 5.82
N ASP A 65 5.01 16.96 4.89
CA ASP A 65 4.96 16.48 3.51
C ASP A 65 6.28 16.74 2.75
N ALA A 66 7.07 17.69 3.21
CA ALA A 66 8.43 17.94 2.73
C ALA A 66 9.28 18.64 3.77
N ARG A 67 10.58 18.60 3.58
CA ARG A 67 11.56 19.39 4.33
C ARG A 67 12.46 20.18 3.40
N VAL A 68 12.78 21.40 3.80
CA VAL A 68 13.75 22.28 3.12
C VAL A 68 14.99 22.31 3.99
N VAL A 69 16.10 21.82 3.46
CA VAL A 69 17.39 21.74 4.14
C VAL A 69 18.47 22.48 3.35
N ALA A 70 19.56 22.84 4.01
CA ALA A 70 20.73 23.36 3.32
C ALA A 70 21.43 22.21 2.57
N SER A 71 21.79 22.41 1.31
CA SER A 71 22.55 21.45 0.53
C SER A 71 24.01 21.39 0.99
N GLY A 72 24.67 20.22 0.93
CA GLY A 72 26.07 20.01 1.33
C GLY A 72 27.08 20.94 0.64
N SER A 73 26.71 21.57 -0.50
CA SER A 73 27.51 22.68 -1.08
C SER A 73 27.52 23.95 -0.20
N ALA A 74 26.59 24.08 0.74
CA ALA A 74 26.56 25.17 1.71
C ALA A 74 27.40 24.85 2.96
N GLU A 75 27.76 23.58 3.20
CA GLU A 75 28.67 23.19 4.30
C GLU A 75 30.05 23.84 4.17
N SER A 76 30.53 24.07 2.94
CA SER A 76 31.77 24.80 2.67
C SER A 76 31.68 26.30 3.04
N ALA A 77 30.46 26.85 3.17
CA ALA A 77 30.19 28.24 3.49
C ALA A 77 29.73 28.48 4.93
N GLY A 78 29.61 27.40 5.73
CA GLY A 78 29.04 27.40 7.08
C GLY A 78 27.49 27.36 7.08
N PRO A 79 26.87 27.08 8.23
CA PRO A 79 25.43 26.96 8.33
C PRO A 79 24.72 28.27 7.99
N PRO A 80 23.59 28.24 7.25
CA PRO A 80 22.88 29.49 6.92
C PRO A 80 22.44 30.26 8.17
N SER A 81 22.59 31.57 8.10
CA SER A 81 22.23 32.45 9.22
C SER A 81 20.73 32.43 9.53
N ALA A 82 20.33 32.76 10.75
CA ALA A 82 18.92 32.87 11.13
C ALA A 82 18.13 33.86 10.24
N ALA A 83 18.80 34.93 9.74
CA ALA A 83 18.19 35.88 8.80
C ALA A 83 17.93 35.22 7.42
N THR A 84 18.81 34.32 6.98
CA THR A 84 18.62 33.54 5.75
C THR A 84 17.43 32.59 5.90
N TRP A 85 17.35 31.84 7.00
CA TRP A 85 16.24 30.92 7.26
C TRP A 85 14.88 31.65 7.32
N ARG A 86 14.80 32.84 7.95
CA ARG A 86 13.56 33.62 7.93
C ARG A 86 13.14 34.05 6.53
N ARG A 87 14.07 34.43 5.65
CA ARG A 87 13.78 34.77 4.25
C ARG A 87 13.29 33.55 3.46
N ILE A 88 13.91 32.38 3.69
CA ILE A 88 13.49 31.12 3.07
C ILE A 88 12.10 30.74 3.56
N GLU A 89 11.84 30.81 4.85
CA GLU A 89 10.52 30.51 5.44
C GLU A 89 9.43 31.39 4.83
N GLN A 90 9.62 32.69 4.72
CA GLN A 90 8.66 33.58 4.09
C GLN A 90 8.39 33.22 2.64
N ARG A 91 9.42 32.86 1.88
CA ARG A 91 9.29 32.42 0.48
C ARG A 91 8.57 31.09 0.34
N VAL A 92 8.87 30.13 1.20
CA VAL A 92 8.20 28.82 1.24
C VAL A 92 6.73 29.01 1.61
N ARG A 93 6.44 29.79 2.65
CA ARG A 93 5.08 30.07 3.12
C ARG A 93 4.22 30.79 2.07
N ALA A 94 4.82 31.61 1.22
CA ALA A 94 4.15 32.30 0.11
C ALA A 94 3.97 31.41 -1.14
N SER A 95 4.51 30.18 -1.15
CA SER A 95 4.46 29.33 -2.31
C SER A 95 3.09 28.63 -2.46
N PRO A 96 2.56 28.50 -3.70
CA PRO A 96 1.29 27.82 -3.93
C PRO A 96 1.35 26.37 -3.45
N GLY A 97 0.26 25.88 -2.87
CA GLY A 97 0.15 24.51 -2.38
C GLY A 97 0.65 24.31 -0.95
N VAL A 98 1.43 25.24 -0.38
CA VAL A 98 1.89 25.18 1.01
C VAL A 98 0.75 25.58 1.95
N SER A 99 0.53 24.81 3.02
CA SER A 99 -0.47 25.06 4.06
C SER A 99 0.15 25.37 5.43
N GLY A 100 1.34 24.87 5.71
CA GLY A 100 2.05 25.06 6.97
C GLY A 100 3.56 25.01 6.78
N VAL A 101 4.29 25.73 7.65
CA VAL A 101 5.76 25.72 7.71
C VAL A 101 6.18 25.84 9.16
N ALA A 102 7.10 24.97 9.60
CA ALA A 102 7.70 25.02 10.94
C ALA A 102 9.21 24.80 10.86
N PRO A 103 10.01 25.55 11.61
CA PRO A 103 11.45 25.32 11.71
C PRO A 103 11.72 24.04 12.53
N PHE A 104 12.84 23.38 12.23
CA PHE A 104 13.34 22.26 13.01
C PHE A 104 14.86 22.22 13.04
N VAL A 105 15.38 21.54 14.04
CA VAL A 105 16.77 21.11 14.14
C VAL A 105 16.77 19.67 14.63
N GLN A 106 17.67 18.83 14.14
CA GLN A 106 17.75 17.43 14.62
C GLN A 106 19.19 16.93 14.68
N SER A 107 19.43 16.03 15.62
CA SER A 107 20.70 15.34 15.80
C SER A 107 20.48 13.92 16.27
N GLN A 108 21.39 13.04 15.91
CA GLN A 108 21.46 11.72 16.54
C GLN A 108 21.92 11.87 17.98
N ALA A 109 21.34 11.08 18.87
CA ALA A 109 21.71 11.02 20.28
C ALA A 109 21.56 9.58 20.80
N LEU A 110 22.10 9.31 21.98
CA LEU A 110 21.85 8.06 22.70
C LEU A 110 21.02 8.37 23.94
N ALA A 111 19.88 7.77 24.07
CA ALA A 111 19.08 7.79 25.28
C ALA A 111 19.66 6.79 26.28
N VAL A 112 20.06 7.28 27.45
CA VAL A 112 20.78 6.49 28.45
C VAL A 112 19.95 6.36 29.73
N ARG A 113 19.65 5.13 30.11
CA ARG A 113 19.16 4.74 31.44
C ARG A 113 19.82 3.42 31.82
N THR A 114 20.85 3.51 32.66
CA THR A 114 21.69 2.37 33.02
C THR A 114 20.87 1.14 33.45
N PRO A 115 21.12 -0.06 32.89
CA PRO A 115 22.22 -0.39 31.95
C PRO A 115 21.89 -0.19 30.45
N GLN A 116 20.72 0.29 30.09
CA GLN A 116 20.22 0.39 28.72
C GLN A 116 20.66 1.66 28.01
N MET A 117 20.95 1.56 26.71
CA MET A 117 21.26 2.67 25.81
C MET A 117 20.53 2.45 24.48
N LEU A 118 19.77 3.44 24.02
CA LEU A 118 19.02 3.38 22.77
C LEU A 118 19.46 4.51 21.83
N PRO A 119 19.72 4.22 20.56
CA PRO A 119 19.93 5.26 19.56
C PRO A 119 18.62 6.00 19.28
N VAL A 120 18.64 7.33 19.39
CA VAL A 120 17.47 8.17 19.18
C VAL A 120 17.80 9.35 18.28
N LEU A 121 16.78 9.90 17.62
CA LEU A 121 16.84 11.13 16.86
C LEU A 121 16.20 12.25 17.68
N LEU A 122 17.02 13.10 18.27
CA LEU A 122 16.56 14.28 19.00
C LEU A 122 16.17 15.37 18.01
N ARG A 123 14.88 15.73 17.99
CA ARG A 123 14.32 16.77 17.11
C ARG A 123 13.81 17.94 17.90
N GLY A 124 14.45 19.11 17.73
CA GLY A 124 13.99 20.37 18.25
C GLY A 124 12.91 20.98 17.36
N ILE A 125 11.77 21.31 17.94
CA ILE A 125 10.59 21.85 17.24
C ILE A 125 10.13 23.15 17.91
N ASP A 126 9.43 23.99 17.14
CA ASP A 126 8.68 25.13 17.71
C ASP A 126 7.25 24.66 18.04
N PRO A 127 6.88 24.55 19.33
CA PRO A 127 5.55 24.06 19.72
C PRO A 127 4.39 24.91 19.19
N ALA A 128 4.62 26.19 18.88
CA ALA A 128 3.60 27.09 18.34
C ALA A 128 3.36 26.84 16.83
N ALA A 129 4.42 26.54 16.08
CA ALA A 129 4.35 26.29 14.64
C ALA A 129 4.03 24.82 14.31
N GLU A 130 4.42 23.89 15.16
CA GLU A 130 4.31 22.43 14.95
C GLU A 130 2.92 21.95 14.56
N PRO A 131 1.80 22.41 15.17
CA PRO A 131 0.46 21.98 14.79
C PRO A 131 0.08 22.30 13.33
N SER A 132 0.81 23.24 12.69
CA SER A 132 0.59 23.59 11.29
C SER A 132 1.17 22.56 10.32
N VAL A 133 2.11 21.73 10.76
CA VAL A 133 2.86 20.79 9.91
C VAL A 133 2.65 19.32 10.29
N THR A 134 2.40 19.01 11.58
CA THR A 134 2.20 17.64 12.04
C THR A 134 0.99 17.47 12.94
N ARG A 135 0.69 16.21 13.28
CA ARG A 135 -0.35 15.84 14.25
C ARG A 135 0.22 15.47 15.62
N LEU A 136 1.48 15.79 15.91
CA LEU A 136 2.16 15.41 17.15
C LEU A 136 1.31 15.75 18.40
N GLY A 137 0.70 16.93 18.45
CA GLY A 137 -0.15 17.31 19.58
C GLY A 137 -1.43 16.48 19.76
N LYS A 138 -1.85 15.72 18.72
CA LYS A 138 -3.02 14.84 18.79
C LYS A 138 -2.67 13.41 19.17
N VAL A 139 -1.45 12.98 18.84
CA VAL A 139 -0.96 11.61 19.07
C VAL A 139 -0.09 11.49 20.32
N SER A 140 0.22 12.61 20.98
CA SER A 140 0.95 12.66 22.23
C SER A 140 0.04 12.81 23.43
N THR A 141 0.59 12.55 24.62
CA THR A 141 -0.10 12.81 25.90
C THR A 141 -0.67 14.23 25.92
N ALA A 142 -1.92 14.37 26.36
CA ALA A 142 -2.62 15.66 26.35
C ALA A 142 -1.83 16.73 27.07
N GLY A 143 -1.63 17.87 26.38
CA GLY A 143 -0.90 19.03 26.90
C GLY A 143 0.62 18.94 26.82
N ALA A 144 1.22 17.79 26.49
CA ALA A 144 2.67 17.61 26.47
C ALA A 144 3.38 18.59 25.51
N LEU A 145 2.81 18.86 24.34
CA LEU A 145 3.37 19.82 23.39
C LEU A 145 3.47 21.24 23.97
N GLY A 146 2.48 21.67 24.75
CA GLY A 146 2.48 22.96 25.41
C GLY A 146 3.47 23.08 26.57
N GLU A 147 4.01 21.97 27.07
CA GLU A 147 5.03 21.94 28.10
C GLU A 147 6.46 22.12 27.58
N LEU A 148 6.67 21.98 26.25
CA LEU A 148 7.97 22.19 25.60
C LEU A 148 8.30 23.70 25.53
N LYS A 149 8.47 24.35 26.68
CA LYS A 149 8.84 25.76 26.73
C LYS A 149 10.37 25.93 26.69
N PRO A 150 10.88 27.03 26.09
CA PRO A 150 12.31 27.32 26.10
C PRO A 150 12.89 27.33 27.52
N GLY A 151 14.06 26.74 27.72
CA GLY A 151 14.77 26.69 29.01
C GLY A 151 14.18 25.70 30.03
N THR A 152 13.26 24.83 29.64
CA THR A 152 12.67 23.85 30.57
C THR A 152 13.27 22.45 30.45
N ASP A 153 14.10 22.21 29.44
CA ASP A 153 14.71 20.91 29.16
C ASP A 153 13.67 19.73 29.20
N ARG A 154 12.53 19.97 28.55
CA ARG A 154 11.47 18.98 28.49
C ARG A 154 11.43 18.29 27.14
N VAL A 155 11.10 16.99 27.16
CA VAL A 155 11.01 16.17 25.92
C VAL A 155 9.74 15.32 25.89
N ILE A 156 9.28 15.01 24.67
CA ILE A 156 8.24 14.04 24.40
C ILE A 156 8.92 12.84 23.74
N LEU A 157 8.67 11.64 24.26
CA LEU A 157 9.30 10.39 23.81
C LEU A 157 8.32 9.56 22.98
N GLY A 158 8.85 8.76 22.06
CA GLY A 158 8.08 7.67 21.47
C GLY A 158 7.73 6.59 22.49
N GLU A 159 6.60 5.95 22.32
CA GLU A 159 6.06 4.95 23.26
C GLU A 159 7.04 3.78 23.48
N VAL A 160 7.67 3.30 22.41
CA VAL A 160 8.65 2.20 22.48
C VAL A 160 9.87 2.59 23.30
N ILE A 161 10.38 3.83 23.12
CA ILE A 161 11.50 4.35 23.94
C ILE A 161 11.09 4.42 25.42
N ALA A 162 9.87 4.90 25.68
CA ALA A 162 9.36 5.01 27.05
C ALA A 162 9.19 3.65 27.72
N GLU A 163 8.69 2.66 27.01
CA GLU A 163 8.54 1.28 27.50
C GLU A 163 9.87 0.59 27.72
N GLU A 164 10.79 0.62 26.74
CA GLU A 164 12.09 -0.04 26.84
C GLU A 164 12.95 0.54 27.98
N LEU A 165 12.91 1.87 28.15
CA LEU A 165 13.65 2.52 29.24
C LEU A 165 12.83 2.59 30.53
N GLY A 166 11.57 2.14 30.56
CA GLY A 166 10.68 2.21 31.72
C GLY A 166 10.47 3.64 32.21
N LEU A 167 10.27 4.61 31.29
CA LEU A 167 10.13 6.04 31.57
C LEU A 167 8.65 6.45 31.52
N ALA A 168 8.23 7.23 32.49
CA ALA A 168 6.92 7.86 32.58
C ALA A 168 7.02 9.39 32.55
N ARG A 169 5.90 10.06 32.37
CA ARG A 169 5.84 11.54 32.46
C ARG A 169 6.35 12.01 33.82
N GLY A 170 7.28 12.96 33.80
CA GLY A 170 7.97 13.52 34.96
C GLY A 170 9.31 12.89 35.25
N ASP A 171 9.64 11.74 34.70
CA ASP A 171 10.91 11.07 34.85
C ASP A 171 12.05 11.84 34.16
N LYS A 172 13.28 11.53 34.57
CA LYS A 172 14.50 12.10 33.99
C LYS A 172 15.09 11.17 32.95
N LEU A 173 15.32 11.69 31.75
CA LEU A 173 16.05 11.03 30.66
C LEU A 173 17.39 11.72 30.46
N THR A 174 18.48 10.96 30.38
CA THR A 174 19.78 11.48 29.99
C THR A 174 20.04 11.17 28.52
N LEU A 175 20.34 12.21 27.73
CA LEU A 175 20.77 12.07 26.36
C LEU A 175 22.26 12.33 26.23
N LEU A 176 22.96 11.45 25.53
CA LEU A 176 24.33 11.62 25.11
C LEU A 176 24.30 12.18 23.69
N ILE A 177 24.71 13.43 23.52
CA ILE A 177 24.64 14.16 22.26
C ILE A 177 26.06 14.36 21.74
N PRO A 178 26.36 14.06 20.45
CA PRO A 178 27.66 14.33 19.88
C PRO A 178 27.84 15.83 19.68
N ALA A 179 28.59 16.49 20.58
CA ALA A 179 28.99 17.87 20.42
C ALA A 179 30.35 17.94 19.74
N VAL A 180 30.56 18.95 18.89
CA VAL A 180 31.88 19.22 18.30
C VAL A 180 32.57 20.27 19.17
N SER A 181 33.63 19.85 19.86
CA SER A 181 34.45 20.77 20.66
C SER A 181 35.18 21.79 19.77
N ALA A 182 35.55 22.91 20.34
CA ALA A 182 36.32 23.98 19.65
C ALA A 182 37.61 23.50 18.98
N GLY A 183 38.10 22.31 19.32
CA GLY A 183 39.24 21.63 18.69
C GLY A 183 38.88 20.68 17.52
N GLY A 184 37.62 20.60 17.08
CA GLY A 184 37.19 19.75 15.98
C GLY A 184 37.03 18.26 16.34
N LEU A 185 37.26 17.86 17.58
CA LEU A 185 37.04 16.51 18.08
C LEU A 185 35.59 16.34 18.57
N PRO A 186 34.89 15.27 18.17
CA PRO A 186 33.56 14.99 18.72
C PRO A 186 33.69 14.62 20.22
N THR A 187 33.20 15.46 21.09
CA THR A 187 33.12 15.21 22.53
C THR A 187 31.66 14.98 22.90
N PRO A 188 31.29 13.76 23.34
CA PRO A 188 29.91 13.50 23.74
C PRO A 188 29.57 14.27 25.02
N GLU A 189 28.46 15.02 24.97
CA GLU A 189 27.92 15.71 26.13
C GLU A 189 26.68 15.01 26.66
N LEU A 190 26.62 14.86 27.99
CA LEU A 190 25.47 14.32 28.70
C LEU A 190 24.54 15.45 29.11
N HIS A 191 23.34 15.45 28.55
CA HIS A 191 22.31 16.44 28.93
C HIS A 191 21.09 15.73 29.53
N ARG A 192 20.51 16.31 30.57
CA ARG A 192 19.40 15.70 31.31
C ARG A 192 18.08 16.42 31.00
N PHE A 193 17.16 15.71 30.43
CA PHE A 193 15.82 16.17 30.11
C PHE A 193 14.78 15.62 31.08
N THR A 194 13.62 16.25 31.16
CA THR A 194 12.45 15.77 31.88
C THR A 194 11.35 15.35 30.87
N VAL A 195 10.79 14.18 31.05
CA VAL A 195 9.74 13.67 30.16
C VAL A 195 8.43 14.45 30.37
N ALA A 196 8.00 15.20 29.37
CA ALA A 196 6.71 15.93 29.35
C ALA A 196 5.54 15.00 28.98
N GLY A 197 5.80 13.99 28.17
CA GLY A 197 4.79 13.04 27.72
C GLY A 197 5.36 12.02 26.76
N VAL A 198 4.46 11.15 26.30
CA VAL A 198 4.76 10.08 25.36
C VAL A 198 3.85 10.25 24.15
N PHE A 199 4.31 9.92 22.96
CA PHE A 199 3.51 9.86 21.75
C PHE A 199 3.52 8.44 21.15
N SER A 200 2.46 8.08 20.46
CA SER A 200 2.38 6.82 19.69
C SER A 200 1.64 7.06 18.38
N VAL A 201 2.24 6.62 17.29
CA VAL A 201 1.62 6.60 15.95
C VAL A 201 1.41 5.19 15.43
N GLY A 202 1.87 4.17 16.18
CA GLY A 202 1.83 2.77 15.80
C GLY A 202 2.78 2.43 14.63
N LEU A 203 3.88 3.17 14.51
CA LEU A 203 5.03 2.87 13.66
C LEU A 203 6.23 2.60 14.55
N ALA A 204 6.61 1.32 14.66
CA ALA A 204 7.68 0.90 15.55
C ALA A 204 8.97 1.72 15.36
N ASP A 205 9.37 1.99 14.11
CA ASP A 205 10.57 2.77 13.81
C ASP A 205 10.50 4.22 14.35
N SER A 206 9.35 4.89 14.21
CA SER A 206 9.17 6.26 14.70
C SER A 206 9.02 6.29 16.23
N ASP A 207 8.24 5.36 16.78
CA ASP A 207 7.97 5.28 18.21
C ASP A 207 9.21 4.79 19.00
N ALA A 208 10.18 4.11 18.33
CA ALA A 208 11.44 3.64 18.89
C ALA A 208 12.61 4.63 18.73
N THR A 209 12.49 5.64 17.86
CA THR A 209 13.65 6.49 17.55
C THR A 209 13.47 7.96 17.84
N LEU A 210 12.24 8.52 17.78
CA LEU A 210 12.03 9.95 17.85
C LEU A 210 11.88 10.48 19.29
N VAL A 211 12.61 11.55 19.56
CA VAL A 211 12.50 12.37 20.79
C VAL A 211 12.31 13.82 20.38
N TYR A 212 11.25 14.46 20.85
CA TYR A 212 10.95 15.86 20.54
C TYR A 212 11.29 16.76 21.72
N GLY A 213 12.04 17.83 21.48
CA GLY A 213 12.35 18.89 22.45
C GLY A 213 12.00 20.28 21.92
N ASN A 214 12.16 21.32 22.74
CA ASN A 214 12.03 22.69 22.25
C ASN A 214 13.22 23.06 21.35
N ILE A 215 12.95 23.72 20.22
CA ILE A 215 13.98 24.08 19.24
C ILE A 215 15.09 24.94 19.84
N ALA A 216 14.77 25.84 20.79
CA ALA A 216 15.78 26.70 21.44
C ALA A 216 16.72 25.89 22.33
N ASP A 217 16.17 24.91 23.09
CA ASP A 217 16.96 24.07 24.00
C ASP A 217 17.86 23.14 23.18
N VAL A 218 17.29 22.46 22.16
CA VAL A 218 18.07 21.55 21.30
C VAL A 218 19.13 22.31 20.49
N SER A 219 18.82 23.51 19.96
CA SER A 219 19.80 24.29 19.20
C SER A 219 20.98 24.77 20.07
N ALA A 220 20.74 25.02 21.35
CA ALA A 220 21.80 25.41 22.28
C ALA A 220 22.82 24.30 22.56
N LEU A 221 22.39 23.04 22.42
CA LEU A 221 23.23 21.84 22.60
C LEU A 221 24.03 21.47 21.34
N LEU A 222 23.69 22.06 20.19
CA LEU A 222 24.24 21.70 18.87
C LEU A 222 24.95 22.92 18.27
N PRO A 223 26.16 23.29 18.72
CA PRO A 223 26.91 24.37 18.13
C PRO A 223 27.21 24.09 16.66
N GLY A 224 26.74 24.99 15.78
CA GLY A 224 26.85 24.80 14.34
C GLY A 224 25.57 24.27 13.63
N GLY A 225 24.47 24.13 14.37
CA GLY A 225 23.14 23.85 13.79
C GLY A 225 22.72 22.40 13.68
N GLY A 226 23.42 21.49 14.34
CA GLY A 226 23.11 20.05 14.30
C GLY A 226 23.46 19.41 12.96
N LEU A 227 23.17 18.12 12.82
CA LEU A 227 23.39 17.37 11.57
C LEU A 227 22.43 17.81 10.47
N ASP A 228 21.23 18.26 10.84
CA ASP A 228 20.18 18.63 9.91
C ASP A 228 19.30 19.72 10.51
N GLN A 229 19.24 20.86 9.87
CA GLN A 229 18.36 21.97 10.26
C GLN A 229 17.64 22.51 9.04
N GLY A 230 16.41 22.97 9.24
CA GLY A 230 15.65 23.47 8.11
C GLY A 230 14.21 23.83 8.45
N LEU A 231 13.39 23.72 7.44
CA LEU A 231 11.95 23.96 7.52
C LEU A 231 11.19 22.71 7.16
N ARG A 232 10.23 22.34 7.97
CA ARG A 232 9.23 21.30 7.68
C ARG A 232 8.04 21.98 7.01
N VAL A 233 7.55 21.39 5.93
CA VAL A 233 6.55 21.99 5.06
C VAL A 233 5.35 21.06 4.93
N ARG A 234 4.17 21.57 5.20
CA ARG A 234 2.90 20.89 4.95
C ARG A 234 2.26 21.40 3.69
N TYR A 235 1.82 20.51 2.83
CA TYR A 235 1.05 20.85 1.65
C TYR A 235 -0.45 20.74 1.89
N ARG A 236 -1.27 21.30 1.01
CA ARG A 236 -2.73 21.15 1.08
C ARG A 236 -3.15 19.72 0.77
N ASN A 237 -2.45 19.09 -0.16
CA ASN A 237 -2.61 17.70 -0.49
C ASN A 237 -1.23 17.02 -0.52
N ALA A 238 -1.03 16.07 0.37
CA ALA A 238 0.22 15.32 0.47
C ALA A 238 0.54 14.46 -0.76
N LEU A 239 -0.47 14.13 -1.58
CA LEU A 239 -0.28 13.36 -2.81
C LEU A 239 0.43 14.15 -3.90
N ASP A 240 0.27 15.47 -3.90
CA ASP A 240 0.87 16.38 -4.87
C ASP A 240 2.29 16.81 -4.43
N ALA A 241 2.83 16.21 -3.36
CA ALA A 241 4.13 16.55 -2.80
C ALA A 241 5.28 16.55 -3.83
N PRO A 242 5.42 15.57 -4.73
CA PRO A 242 6.49 15.59 -5.73
C PRO A 242 6.42 16.79 -6.68
N GLU A 243 5.21 17.16 -7.13
CA GLU A 243 5.01 18.29 -8.06
C GLU A 243 5.22 19.62 -7.35
N ILE A 244 4.65 19.79 -6.15
CA ILE A 244 4.80 21.02 -5.36
C ILE A 244 6.25 21.19 -4.92
N SER A 245 6.93 20.12 -4.51
CA SER A 245 8.34 20.14 -4.12
C SER A 245 9.25 20.49 -5.29
N ALA A 246 8.99 19.99 -6.49
CA ALA A 246 9.73 20.36 -7.70
C ALA A 246 9.54 21.85 -8.02
N ALA A 247 8.31 22.36 -7.97
CA ALA A 247 8.01 23.79 -8.19
C ALA A 247 8.64 24.67 -7.09
N LEU A 248 8.64 24.22 -5.84
CA LEU A 248 9.26 24.92 -4.71
C LEU A 248 10.78 24.97 -4.87
N ARG A 249 11.42 23.85 -5.23
CA ARG A 249 12.87 23.78 -5.50
C ARG A 249 13.31 24.77 -6.57
N ALA A 250 12.54 24.95 -7.63
CA ALA A 250 12.84 25.93 -8.68
C ALA A 250 12.77 27.39 -8.21
N ARG A 251 12.08 27.68 -7.10
CA ARG A 251 11.94 29.03 -6.53
C ARG A 251 12.94 29.35 -5.44
N LEU A 252 13.61 28.33 -4.89
CA LEU A 252 14.59 28.51 -3.84
C LEU A 252 15.95 28.88 -4.42
N PRO A 253 16.79 29.65 -3.69
CA PRO A 253 18.15 29.94 -4.12
C PRO A 253 19.00 28.67 -4.12
N LYS A 254 20.08 28.70 -4.92
CA LYS A 254 21.07 27.61 -4.91
C LYS A 254 21.63 27.41 -3.50
N GLY A 255 21.83 26.16 -3.09
CA GLY A 255 22.26 25.79 -1.73
C GLY A 255 21.13 25.35 -0.80
N PHE A 256 19.89 25.29 -1.30
CA PHE A 256 18.77 24.69 -0.58
C PHE A 256 18.15 23.54 -1.38
N GLU A 257 17.82 22.48 -0.68
CA GLU A 257 17.20 21.29 -1.25
C GLU A 257 15.81 21.10 -0.63
N VAL A 258 14.88 20.65 -1.45
CA VAL A 258 13.53 20.27 -1.00
C VAL A 258 13.42 18.77 -1.13
N ILE A 259 13.27 18.08 -0.04
CA ILE A 259 13.11 16.63 0.05
C ILE A 259 11.68 16.35 0.47
N ASP A 260 10.92 15.68 -0.36
CA ASP A 260 9.54 15.32 -0.02
C ASP A 260 9.46 13.91 0.59
N TRP A 261 8.36 13.63 1.28
CA TRP A 261 8.13 12.36 1.98
C TRP A 261 8.24 11.13 1.09
N THR A 262 7.99 11.27 -0.23
CA THR A 262 8.10 10.13 -1.17
C THR A 262 9.56 9.80 -1.47
N GLN A 263 10.45 10.79 -1.43
CA GLN A 263 11.89 10.61 -1.59
C GLN A 263 12.51 10.02 -0.32
N ASP A 264 12.13 10.51 0.86
CA ASP A 264 12.60 9.98 2.15
C ASP A 264 12.21 8.51 2.32
N ASN A 265 11.02 8.13 1.85
CA ASN A 265 10.50 6.77 1.96
C ASN A 265 10.54 5.99 0.62
N ALA A 266 11.39 6.41 -0.34
CA ALA A 266 11.42 5.84 -1.69
C ALA A 266 11.69 4.34 -1.72
N ALA A 267 12.57 3.84 -0.86
CA ALA A 267 12.88 2.42 -0.74
C ALA A 267 11.64 1.62 -0.31
N TYR A 268 10.90 2.15 0.66
CA TYR A 268 9.71 1.54 1.20
C TYR A 268 8.57 1.45 0.15
N PHE A 269 8.27 2.57 -0.52
CA PHE A 269 7.25 2.57 -1.59
C PHE A 269 7.65 1.74 -2.80
N ARG A 270 8.96 1.64 -3.08
CA ARG A 270 9.47 0.72 -4.10
C ARG A 270 9.22 -0.74 -3.71
N ALA A 271 9.47 -1.11 -2.45
CA ALA A 271 9.22 -2.46 -1.96
C ALA A 271 7.74 -2.83 -2.07
N ILE A 272 6.82 -1.96 -1.61
CA ILE A 272 5.37 -2.17 -1.72
C ILE A 272 4.94 -2.31 -3.18
N ARG A 273 5.48 -1.49 -4.10
CA ARG A 273 5.16 -1.59 -5.53
C ARG A 273 5.62 -2.91 -6.13
N ILE A 274 6.82 -3.36 -5.78
CA ILE A 274 7.35 -4.66 -6.21
C ILE A 274 6.46 -5.78 -5.66
N GLU A 275 6.10 -5.73 -4.39
CA GLU A 275 5.23 -6.71 -3.75
C GLU A 275 3.85 -6.78 -4.44
N LYS A 276 3.19 -5.64 -4.67
CA LYS A 276 1.93 -5.57 -5.44
C LYS A 276 2.06 -6.20 -6.82
N THR A 277 3.15 -5.90 -7.52
CA THR A 277 3.40 -6.45 -8.86
C THR A 277 3.60 -7.97 -8.80
N MET A 278 4.40 -8.45 -7.86
CA MET A 278 4.63 -9.89 -7.68
C MET A 278 3.33 -10.64 -7.31
N MET A 279 2.57 -10.10 -6.36
CA MET A 279 1.26 -10.66 -5.99
C MET A 279 0.29 -10.69 -7.17
N SER A 280 0.21 -9.59 -7.94
CA SER A 280 -0.63 -9.51 -9.13
C SER A 280 -0.23 -10.54 -10.18
N LEU A 281 1.07 -10.78 -10.40
CA LEU A 281 1.56 -11.80 -11.33
C LEU A 281 1.22 -13.22 -10.88
N ILE A 282 1.43 -13.53 -9.59
CA ILE A 282 1.10 -14.86 -9.03
C ILE A 282 -0.40 -15.13 -9.16
N LEU A 283 -1.22 -14.14 -8.80
CA LEU A 283 -2.67 -14.31 -8.87
C LEU A 283 -3.19 -14.35 -10.31
N LEU A 284 -2.57 -13.59 -11.23
CA LEU A 284 -2.86 -13.70 -12.66
C LEU A 284 -2.54 -15.10 -13.20
N LEU A 285 -1.45 -15.71 -12.71
CA LEU A 285 -1.10 -17.09 -13.04
C LEU A 285 -2.18 -18.08 -12.56
N ILE A 286 -2.74 -17.87 -11.37
CA ILE A 286 -3.85 -18.69 -10.85
C ILE A 286 -5.09 -18.57 -11.75
N VAL A 287 -5.42 -17.34 -12.19
CA VAL A 287 -6.52 -17.12 -13.16
C VAL A 287 -6.21 -17.78 -14.50
N ALA A 288 -4.96 -17.75 -14.96
CA ALA A 288 -4.54 -18.42 -16.19
C ALA A 288 -4.68 -19.96 -16.08
N VAL A 289 -4.32 -20.56 -14.95
CA VAL A 289 -4.55 -21.99 -14.69
C VAL A 289 -6.03 -22.32 -14.69
N ALA A 290 -6.88 -21.48 -14.08
CA ALA A 290 -8.33 -21.64 -14.11
C ALA A 290 -8.89 -21.53 -15.56
N ALA A 291 -8.38 -20.58 -16.35
CA ALA A 291 -8.73 -20.45 -17.76
C ALA A 291 -8.29 -21.69 -18.59
N PHE A 292 -7.13 -22.27 -18.26
CA PHE A 292 -6.69 -23.52 -18.88
C PHE A 292 -7.63 -24.69 -18.58
N ASN A 293 -8.22 -24.74 -17.38
CA ASN A 293 -9.27 -25.74 -17.06
C ASN A 293 -10.50 -25.57 -17.96
N ILE A 294 -10.85 -24.34 -18.39
CA ILE A 294 -11.91 -24.11 -19.38
C ILE A 294 -11.53 -24.74 -20.74
N VAL A 295 -10.26 -24.62 -21.16
CA VAL A 295 -9.79 -25.31 -22.40
C VAL A 295 -10.00 -26.81 -22.30
N ALA A 296 -9.54 -27.43 -21.22
CA ALA A 296 -9.64 -28.86 -20.99
C ALA A 296 -11.11 -29.33 -21.00
N MET A 297 -11.98 -28.61 -20.30
CA MET A 297 -13.42 -28.86 -20.22
C MET A 297 -14.06 -28.76 -21.61
N LEU A 298 -13.82 -27.69 -22.35
CA LEU A 298 -14.41 -27.51 -23.67
C LEU A 298 -13.89 -28.52 -24.68
N VAL A 299 -12.61 -28.89 -24.64
CA VAL A 299 -12.06 -29.98 -25.49
C VAL A 299 -12.78 -31.29 -25.20
N MET A 300 -13.05 -31.61 -23.95
CA MET A 300 -13.78 -32.80 -23.57
C MET A 300 -15.24 -32.74 -24.05
N VAL A 301 -15.93 -31.59 -23.85
CA VAL A 301 -17.30 -31.40 -24.33
C VAL A 301 -17.37 -31.54 -25.86
N VAL A 302 -16.40 -30.97 -26.58
CA VAL A 302 -16.32 -31.12 -28.05
C VAL A 302 -16.14 -32.58 -28.43
N THR A 303 -15.33 -33.33 -27.70
CA THR A 303 -15.11 -34.76 -27.98
C THR A 303 -16.37 -35.60 -27.72
N ASP A 304 -17.07 -35.36 -26.60
CA ASP A 304 -18.32 -36.02 -26.25
C ASP A 304 -19.46 -35.69 -27.23
N LYS A 305 -19.44 -34.51 -27.83
CA LYS A 305 -20.47 -34.00 -28.73
C LYS A 305 -20.10 -34.14 -30.22
N ARG A 306 -19.11 -34.98 -30.56
CA ARG A 306 -18.64 -35.15 -31.94
C ARG A 306 -19.76 -35.59 -32.90
N THR A 307 -20.60 -36.56 -32.49
CA THR A 307 -21.73 -37.07 -33.28
C THR A 307 -22.79 -35.98 -33.47
N ASP A 308 -23.16 -35.25 -32.42
CA ASP A 308 -24.10 -34.12 -32.51
C ASP A 308 -23.59 -33.02 -33.47
N ILE A 309 -22.27 -32.71 -33.42
CA ILE A 309 -21.63 -31.77 -34.34
C ILE A 309 -21.70 -32.26 -35.79
N ALA A 310 -21.42 -33.55 -36.03
CA ALA A 310 -21.48 -34.14 -37.34
C ALA A 310 -22.91 -34.07 -37.92
N ILE A 311 -23.93 -34.40 -37.13
CA ILE A 311 -25.35 -34.28 -37.52
C ILE A 311 -25.69 -32.81 -37.85
N LEU A 312 -25.32 -31.84 -37.03
CA LEU A 312 -25.55 -30.44 -37.33
C LEU A 312 -24.89 -29.99 -38.64
N ARG A 313 -23.70 -30.50 -38.95
CA ARG A 313 -22.98 -30.19 -40.19
C ARG A 313 -23.64 -30.88 -41.42
N THR A 314 -24.17 -32.07 -41.30
CA THR A 314 -24.94 -32.71 -42.39
C THR A 314 -26.25 -31.97 -42.68
N PHE A 315 -26.87 -31.34 -41.68
CA PHE A 315 -28.01 -30.44 -41.84
C PHE A 315 -27.64 -29.04 -42.38
N GLY A 316 -26.37 -28.79 -42.76
CA GLY A 316 -25.94 -27.55 -43.40
C GLY A 316 -25.41 -26.48 -42.46
N ALA A 317 -25.09 -26.82 -41.19
CA ALA A 317 -24.40 -25.90 -40.32
C ALA A 317 -22.96 -25.63 -40.79
N SER A 318 -22.63 -24.38 -41.05
CA SER A 318 -21.27 -23.98 -41.44
C SER A 318 -20.27 -24.12 -40.27
N PRO A 319 -18.96 -24.35 -40.56
CA PRO A 319 -17.92 -24.39 -39.54
C PRO A 319 -17.95 -23.17 -38.62
N ALA A 320 -18.25 -21.97 -39.17
CA ALA A 320 -18.35 -20.73 -38.39
C ALA A 320 -19.53 -20.75 -37.39
N ARG A 321 -20.65 -21.41 -37.73
CA ARG A 321 -21.77 -21.59 -36.80
C ARG A 321 -21.42 -22.54 -35.66
N VAL A 322 -20.70 -23.62 -35.93
CA VAL A 322 -20.20 -24.54 -34.91
C VAL A 322 -19.22 -23.83 -33.99
N LEU A 323 -18.26 -23.11 -34.56
CA LEU A 323 -17.32 -22.25 -33.80
C LEU A 323 -18.09 -21.32 -32.87
N ALA A 324 -19.08 -20.58 -33.37
CA ALA A 324 -19.86 -19.63 -32.58
C ALA A 324 -20.63 -20.29 -31.43
N ILE A 325 -21.14 -21.54 -31.59
CA ILE A 325 -21.82 -22.27 -30.50
C ILE A 325 -20.86 -22.52 -29.34
N PHE A 326 -19.66 -23.04 -29.59
CA PHE A 326 -18.68 -23.34 -28.53
C PHE A 326 -18.01 -22.11 -27.95
N LEU A 327 -17.79 -21.06 -28.76
CA LEU A 327 -17.39 -19.74 -28.25
C LEU A 327 -18.44 -19.19 -27.29
N THR A 328 -19.72 -19.20 -27.65
CA THR A 328 -20.81 -18.74 -26.78
C THR A 328 -20.83 -19.51 -25.47
N GLN A 329 -20.69 -20.85 -25.54
CA GLN A 329 -20.67 -21.69 -24.34
C GLN A 329 -19.50 -21.33 -23.41
N GLY A 330 -18.28 -21.27 -23.92
CA GLY A 330 -17.10 -20.99 -23.13
C GLY A 330 -17.08 -19.53 -22.57
N LEU A 331 -17.50 -18.55 -23.40
CA LEU A 331 -17.66 -17.17 -22.96
C LEU A 331 -18.70 -17.03 -21.84
N THR A 332 -19.83 -17.75 -21.96
CA THR A 332 -20.87 -17.72 -20.90
C THR A 332 -20.34 -18.24 -19.58
N ILE A 333 -19.62 -19.36 -19.58
CA ILE A 333 -19.03 -19.94 -18.37
C ILE A 333 -17.95 -19.02 -17.80
N GLY A 334 -17.06 -18.50 -18.64
CA GLY A 334 -16.01 -17.57 -18.23
C GLY A 334 -16.58 -16.28 -17.65
N TRP A 335 -17.56 -15.67 -18.30
CA TRP A 335 -18.17 -14.42 -17.85
C TRP A 335 -18.97 -14.59 -16.57
N LEU A 336 -19.70 -15.70 -16.43
CA LEU A 336 -20.39 -16.02 -15.17
C LEU A 336 -19.37 -16.22 -14.05
N GLY A 337 -18.27 -16.92 -14.30
CA GLY A 337 -17.20 -17.11 -13.34
C GLY A 337 -16.58 -15.77 -12.90
N VAL A 338 -16.28 -14.88 -13.85
CA VAL A 338 -15.75 -13.54 -13.56
C VAL A 338 -16.78 -12.69 -12.81
N ALA A 339 -18.04 -12.67 -13.22
CA ALA A 339 -19.09 -11.90 -12.56
C ALA A 339 -19.31 -12.35 -11.10
N LEU A 340 -19.37 -13.68 -10.88
CA LEU A 340 -19.47 -14.24 -9.54
C LEU A 340 -18.19 -13.96 -8.73
N GLY A 341 -17.01 -14.04 -9.36
CA GLY A 341 -15.74 -13.73 -8.72
C GLY A 341 -15.62 -12.27 -8.29
N VAL A 342 -16.03 -11.34 -9.15
CA VAL A 342 -16.10 -9.91 -8.80
C VAL A 342 -17.07 -9.67 -7.65
N SER A 343 -18.28 -10.24 -7.72
CA SER A 343 -19.28 -10.07 -6.66
C SER A 343 -18.81 -10.65 -5.33
N LEU A 344 -18.24 -11.85 -5.33
CA LEU A 344 -17.69 -12.50 -4.14
C LEU A 344 -16.47 -11.75 -3.60
N GLY A 345 -15.55 -11.33 -4.49
CA GLY A 345 -14.36 -10.57 -4.13
C GLY A 345 -14.71 -9.24 -3.48
N LEU A 346 -15.66 -8.49 -4.02
CA LEU A 346 -16.15 -7.25 -3.43
C LEU A 346 -16.80 -7.51 -2.06
N ALA A 347 -17.68 -8.51 -1.96
CA ALA A 347 -18.32 -8.85 -0.70
C ALA A 347 -17.29 -9.20 0.39
N LEU A 348 -16.27 -10.01 0.04
CA LEU A 348 -15.19 -10.38 0.95
C LEU A 348 -14.30 -9.17 1.30
N ALA A 349 -13.96 -8.30 0.35
CA ALA A 349 -13.15 -7.13 0.57
C ALA A 349 -13.83 -6.11 1.52
N TYR A 350 -15.15 -5.90 1.38
CA TYR A 350 -15.90 -5.05 2.29
C TYR A 350 -16.09 -5.64 3.70
N HIS A 351 -16.12 -6.97 3.82
CA HIS A 351 -16.34 -7.67 5.08
C HIS A 351 -15.10 -8.40 5.59
N VAL A 352 -13.90 -8.00 5.15
CA VAL A 352 -12.65 -8.71 5.46
C VAL A 352 -12.43 -8.89 6.96
N ASN A 353 -12.73 -7.87 7.78
CA ASN A 353 -12.58 -7.94 9.23
C ASN A 353 -13.55 -8.94 9.87
N THR A 354 -14.79 -9.00 9.38
CA THR A 354 -15.78 -9.98 9.88
C THR A 354 -15.36 -11.41 9.53
N VAL A 355 -14.85 -11.60 8.31
CA VAL A 355 -14.36 -12.91 7.85
C VAL A 355 -13.11 -13.32 8.62
N ALA A 356 -12.15 -12.41 8.82
CA ALA A 356 -10.95 -12.67 9.61
C ALA A 356 -11.31 -13.06 11.06
N SER A 357 -12.15 -12.28 11.73
CA SER A 357 -12.60 -12.58 13.10
C SER A 357 -13.36 -13.90 13.19
N PHE A 358 -14.13 -14.27 12.16
CA PHE A 358 -14.79 -15.57 12.10
C PHE A 358 -13.78 -16.71 11.97
N LEU A 359 -12.78 -16.57 11.12
CA LEU A 359 -11.70 -17.55 10.93
C LEU A 359 -10.86 -17.72 12.21
N GLU A 360 -10.48 -16.62 12.86
CA GLU A 360 -9.73 -16.64 14.12
C GLU A 360 -10.50 -17.40 15.23
N ARG A 361 -11.80 -17.13 15.36
CA ARG A 361 -12.65 -17.82 16.35
C ARG A 361 -12.84 -19.30 16.03
N THR A 362 -12.94 -19.66 14.75
CA THR A 362 -13.22 -21.05 14.33
C THR A 362 -11.97 -21.92 14.41
N PHE A 363 -10.82 -21.39 14.02
CA PHE A 363 -9.58 -22.15 13.95
C PHE A 363 -8.64 -21.94 15.15
N GLY A 364 -8.96 -21.00 16.06
CA GLY A 364 -8.21 -20.80 17.31
C GLY A 364 -6.81 -20.22 17.14
N PHE A 365 -6.50 -19.59 15.98
CA PHE A 365 -5.23 -18.88 15.76
C PHE A 365 -5.49 -17.39 15.53
N GLN A 366 -4.54 -16.54 15.93
CA GLN A 366 -4.58 -15.11 15.66
C GLN A 366 -3.84 -14.82 14.36
N ILE A 367 -4.53 -14.25 13.37
CA ILE A 367 -3.93 -13.83 12.09
C ILE A 367 -2.99 -12.65 12.33
N PHE A 368 -3.42 -11.72 13.18
CA PHE A 368 -2.60 -10.57 13.59
C PHE A 368 -2.44 -10.56 15.10
N ASN A 369 -1.18 -10.52 15.54
CA ASN A 369 -0.87 -10.29 16.95
C ASN A 369 -0.79 -8.75 17.15
N PRO A 370 -1.71 -8.14 17.91
CA PRO A 370 -1.74 -6.70 18.13
C PRO A 370 -0.44 -6.15 18.73
N SER A 371 0.28 -6.96 19.51
CA SER A 371 1.55 -6.57 20.13
C SER A 371 2.71 -6.48 19.13
N VAL A 372 2.58 -7.08 17.93
CA VAL A 372 3.64 -7.05 16.91
C VAL A 372 3.33 -6.04 15.81
N TYR A 373 2.07 -5.92 15.42
CA TYR A 373 1.70 -5.13 14.24
C TYR A 373 0.99 -3.81 14.55
N TYR A 374 0.62 -3.54 15.81
CA TYR A 374 -0.15 -2.34 16.22
C TYR A 374 -1.39 -2.07 15.36
N ILE A 375 -1.88 -3.08 14.65
CA ILE A 375 -3.03 -3.02 13.74
C ILE A 375 -4.13 -3.89 14.35
N THR A 376 -5.23 -3.27 14.75
CA THR A 376 -6.39 -3.96 15.33
C THR A 376 -7.42 -4.37 14.29
N THR A 377 -7.35 -3.80 13.09
CA THR A 377 -8.29 -4.07 11.99
C THR A 377 -7.53 -4.14 10.66
N ILE A 378 -7.92 -5.09 9.82
CA ILE A 378 -7.32 -5.23 8.47
C ILE A 378 -7.86 -4.08 7.60
N PRO A 379 -7.01 -3.12 7.19
CA PRO A 379 -7.46 -2.07 6.31
C PRO A 379 -7.74 -2.65 4.91
N SER A 380 -8.91 -2.36 4.34
CA SER A 380 -9.27 -2.79 2.99
C SER A 380 -9.91 -1.62 2.25
N VAL A 381 -9.30 -1.22 1.14
CA VAL A 381 -9.78 -0.13 0.28
C VAL A 381 -9.97 -0.66 -1.13
N VAL A 382 -11.23 -0.70 -1.58
CA VAL A 382 -11.57 -1.13 -2.93
C VAL A 382 -11.35 0.01 -3.89
N GLU A 383 -10.41 -0.15 -4.81
CA GLU A 383 -10.21 0.74 -5.96
C GLU A 383 -10.90 0.19 -7.19
N TRP A 384 -11.91 0.90 -7.69
CA TRP A 384 -12.71 0.47 -8.84
C TRP A 384 -11.89 0.31 -10.12
N SER A 385 -10.81 1.08 -10.28
CA SER A 385 -9.84 0.92 -11.37
C SER A 385 -9.20 -0.46 -11.37
N ASN A 386 -8.76 -0.95 -10.22
CA ASN A 386 -8.18 -2.27 -10.05
C ASN A 386 -9.21 -3.37 -10.35
N VAL A 387 -10.43 -3.22 -9.82
CA VAL A 387 -11.54 -4.16 -10.10
C VAL A 387 -11.84 -4.26 -11.60
N ALA A 388 -11.89 -3.11 -12.28
CA ALA A 388 -12.12 -3.07 -13.73
C ALA A 388 -10.98 -3.74 -14.51
N VAL A 389 -9.73 -3.47 -14.17
CA VAL A 389 -8.55 -4.08 -14.82
C VAL A 389 -8.55 -5.60 -14.61
N ILE A 390 -8.80 -6.07 -13.39
CA ILE A 390 -8.88 -7.50 -13.06
C ILE A 390 -10.01 -8.16 -13.87
N GLY A 391 -11.19 -7.55 -13.84
CA GLY A 391 -12.35 -8.07 -14.58
C GLY A 391 -12.08 -8.17 -16.08
N CYS A 392 -11.56 -7.10 -16.69
CA CYS A 392 -11.22 -7.09 -18.12
C CYS A 392 -10.11 -8.11 -18.46
N ALA A 393 -9.08 -8.23 -17.63
CA ALA A 393 -8.01 -9.21 -17.86
C ALA A 393 -8.52 -10.64 -17.76
N ALA A 394 -9.37 -10.96 -16.76
CA ALA A 394 -9.98 -12.27 -16.61
C ALA A 394 -10.94 -12.59 -17.76
N LEU A 395 -11.76 -11.63 -18.22
CA LEU A 395 -12.61 -11.78 -19.38
C LEU A 395 -11.81 -12.04 -20.66
N ALA A 396 -10.72 -11.31 -20.86
CA ALA A 396 -9.84 -11.52 -22.02
C ALA A 396 -9.16 -12.90 -21.98
N LEU A 397 -8.66 -13.32 -20.82
CA LEU A 397 -8.03 -14.62 -20.63
C LEU A 397 -9.02 -15.77 -20.88
N THR A 398 -10.22 -15.69 -20.32
CA THR A 398 -11.26 -16.70 -20.52
C THR A 398 -11.74 -16.74 -21.98
N ALA A 399 -11.86 -15.59 -22.63
CA ALA A 399 -12.17 -15.52 -24.05
C ALA A 399 -11.08 -16.17 -24.92
N ALA A 400 -9.81 -15.88 -24.67
CA ALA A 400 -8.68 -16.48 -25.37
C ALA A 400 -8.64 -18.02 -25.19
N ALA A 401 -8.90 -18.49 -23.97
CA ALA A 401 -8.95 -19.90 -23.63
C ALA A 401 -10.03 -20.66 -24.43
N THR A 402 -11.15 -20.01 -24.76
CA THR A 402 -12.25 -20.67 -25.50
C THR A 402 -12.00 -20.80 -26.99
N VAL A 403 -11.07 -20.03 -27.58
CA VAL A 403 -10.83 -20.03 -29.04
C VAL A 403 -10.30 -21.36 -29.53
N TYR A 404 -9.31 -21.93 -28.86
CA TYR A 404 -8.70 -23.20 -29.30
C TYR A 404 -9.71 -24.38 -29.38
N PRO A 405 -10.50 -24.69 -28.33
CA PRO A 405 -11.50 -25.73 -28.38
C PRO A 405 -12.59 -25.47 -29.42
N ALA A 406 -13.04 -24.23 -29.57
CA ALA A 406 -14.06 -23.83 -30.54
C ALA A 406 -13.56 -24.02 -31.99
N VAL A 407 -12.32 -23.69 -32.30
CA VAL A 407 -11.72 -23.96 -33.61
C VAL A 407 -11.60 -25.49 -33.86
N ARG A 408 -11.23 -26.24 -32.84
CA ARG A 408 -11.17 -27.71 -32.95
C ARG A 408 -12.55 -28.31 -33.23
N ALA A 409 -13.61 -27.83 -32.58
CA ALA A 409 -14.99 -28.24 -32.86
C ALA A 409 -15.40 -27.93 -34.31
N ALA A 410 -15.05 -26.77 -34.83
CA ALA A 410 -15.37 -26.36 -36.21
C ALA A 410 -14.69 -27.23 -37.30
N ARG A 411 -13.57 -27.89 -36.96
CA ARG A 411 -12.80 -28.75 -37.88
C ARG A 411 -13.21 -30.22 -37.87
N VAL A 412 -14.22 -30.63 -37.09
CA VAL A 412 -14.70 -32.02 -37.05
C VAL A 412 -15.24 -32.41 -38.44
N ALA A 413 -14.69 -33.46 -39.05
CA ALA A 413 -15.15 -33.99 -40.33
C ALA A 413 -16.39 -34.88 -40.12
N PRO A 414 -17.56 -34.59 -40.77
CA PRO A 414 -18.78 -35.36 -40.56
C PRO A 414 -18.65 -36.86 -40.94
N ALA A 415 -17.93 -37.14 -42.04
CA ALA A 415 -17.73 -38.48 -42.51
C ALA A 415 -16.95 -39.40 -41.55
N GLU A 416 -15.94 -38.83 -40.85
CA GLU A 416 -15.16 -39.61 -39.87
C GLU A 416 -15.93 -39.82 -38.56
N ALA A 417 -16.71 -38.80 -38.13
CA ALA A 417 -17.44 -38.87 -36.87
C ALA A 417 -18.63 -39.83 -36.89
N LEU A 418 -19.21 -40.08 -38.06
CA LEU A 418 -20.36 -41.02 -38.26
C LEU A 418 -19.93 -42.42 -38.65
N ARG A 419 -18.64 -42.64 -38.98
CA ARG A 419 -18.12 -43.95 -39.40
C ARG A 419 -17.75 -44.87 -38.23
N TYR A 420 -17.60 -44.32 -37.02
CA TYR A 420 -17.16 -45.05 -35.84
C TYR A 420 -18.29 -45.35 -34.84
N GLU A 421 -19.52 -45.43 -35.29
CA GLU A 421 -20.61 -46.17 -34.66
C GLU A 421 -20.84 -47.45 -35.52
#